data_e43d727315a781f9289d275c1843cea5
#
_entry.id   e43d727315a781f9289d275c1843cea5
#
_cell.length_a   1.000
_cell.length_b   1.000
_cell.length_c   1.000
_cell.angle_alpha   90.00
_cell.angle_beta   90.00
_cell.angle_gamma   90.00
#
_symmetry.space_group_name_H-M   'P 1'
#
loop_
_entity.id
_entity.type
_entity.pdbx_description
1 polymer ?
#
loop_
_entity_poly.entity_id
_entity_poly.type
_entity_poly.pdbx_seq_one_letter_code
_entity_poly.pdbx_strand_id
1 'polypeptide(L)'
;AAYVQTGVMIGTLMTGNVWMRILPSQKELIAATRAGQEQDATLSLRAKQRSIHNNYLTFPLLFIMISNHFPSTYGHHLNWLVLAALMIGGAGVRHFMNVRYAGKAWLFPALAMAVGGPAGPMVVTRIREAPAVTIEGEVGFARASEIIQARCASCHSAQNSDPQFPVAPGNIVFDTPERIGAMAARIKDR
;
A
#
# COMPACT_ATOMS: atom_id res chain seq x y z
N ALA A 1 4.04 -2.69 -10.83
CA ALA A 1 5.36 -3.22 -10.44
C ALA A 1 6.04 -2.37 -9.35
N ALA A 2 6.06 -1.02 -9.46
CA ALA A 2 6.80 -0.15 -8.53
C ALA A 2 6.38 -0.30 -7.05
N TYR A 3 5.10 -0.37 -6.76
CA TYR A 3 4.59 -0.53 -5.38
C TYR A 3 5.10 -1.82 -4.73
N VAL A 4 4.95 -2.94 -5.42
CA VAL A 4 5.39 -4.25 -4.90
C VAL A 4 6.91 -4.26 -4.68
N GLN A 5 7.68 -3.75 -5.62
CA GLN A 5 9.15 -3.68 -5.49
C GLN A 5 9.58 -2.79 -4.33
N THR A 6 8.94 -1.62 -4.16
CA THR A 6 9.17 -0.75 -3.00
C THR A 6 8.83 -1.46 -1.69
N GLY A 7 7.72 -2.19 -1.65
CA GLY A 7 7.32 -2.99 -0.49
C GLY A 7 8.34 -4.09 -0.15
N VAL A 8 8.81 -4.81 -1.16
CA VAL A 8 9.87 -5.84 -0.99
C VAL A 8 11.14 -5.22 -0.45
N MET A 9 11.58 -4.09 -1.02
CA MET A 9 12.78 -3.38 -0.55
C MET A 9 12.65 -2.97 0.92
N ILE A 10 11.54 -2.33 1.30
CA ILE A 10 11.29 -1.89 2.68
C ILE A 10 11.24 -3.11 3.62
N GLY A 11 10.48 -4.14 3.28
CA GLY A 11 10.37 -5.36 4.08
C GLY A 11 11.71 -6.06 4.28
N THR A 12 12.54 -6.13 3.23
CA THR A 12 13.89 -6.70 3.31
C THR A 12 14.78 -5.89 4.25
N LEU A 13 14.77 -4.55 4.15
CA LEU A 13 15.53 -3.67 5.04
C LEU A 13 15.08 -3.83 6.50
N MET A 14 13.77 -3.89 6.75
CA MET A 14 13.22 -4.08 8.09
C MET A 14 13.62 -5.43 8.68
N THR A 15 13.51 -6.49 7.90
CA THR A 15 13.93 -7.85 8.29
C THR A 15 15.44 -7.91 8.56
N GLY A 16 16.25 -7.33 7.68
CA GLY A 16 17.69 -7.23 7.86
C GLY A 16 18.08 -6.48 9.14
N ASN A 17 17.38 -5.39 9.47
CA ASN A 17 17.59 -4.67 10.73
C ASN A 17 17.32 -5.58 11.95
N VAL A 18 16.26 -6.39 11.91
CA VAL A 18 15.93 -7.32 13.02
C VAL A 18 16.98 -8.39 13.14
N TRP A 19 17.23 -9.15 12.07
CA TRP A 19 18.08 -10.34 12.13
C TRP A 19 19.56 -10.03 12.32
N MET A 20 20.06 -8.96 11.67
CA MET A 20 21.48 -8.67 11.63
C MET A 20 21.94 -7.65 12.70
N ARG A 21 21.01 -6.91 13.32
CA ARG A 21 21.34 -5.84 14.26
C ARG A 21 20.60 -5.93 15.58
N ILE A 22 19.28 -6.02 15.57
CA ILE A 22 18.47 -5.97 16.79
C ILE A 22 18.65 -7.26 17.59
N LEU A 23 18.39 -8.42 16.98
CA LEU A 23 18.49 -9.71 17.67
C LEU A 23 19.89 -10.03 18.23
N PRO A 24 21.00 -9.83 17.48
CA PRO A 24 22.33 -10.05 18.05
C PRO A 24 22.59 -9.14 19.25
N SER A 25 22.33 -7.84 19.12
CA SER A 25 22.53 -6.90 20.23
C SER A 25 21.70 -7.28 21.45
N GLN A 26 20.43 -7.68 21.28
CA GLN A 26 19.57 -8.09 22.37
C GLN A 26 20.05 -9.37 23.05
N LYS A 27 20.57 -10.36 22.29
CA LYS A 27 21.12 -11.59 22.86
C LYS A 27 22.31 -11.31 23.78
N GLU A 28 23.24 -10.44 23.35
CA GLU A 28 24.40 -10.03 24.15
C GLU A 28 24.00 -9.27 25.42
N LEU A 29 23.05 -8.32 25.30
CA LEU A 29 22.54 -7.56 26.44
C LEU A 29 21.85 -8.49 27.49
N ILE A 30 21.07 -9.46 27.03
CA ILE A 30 20.42 -10.45 27.91
C ILE A 30 21.49 -11.36 28.58
N ALA A 31 22.51 -11.78 27.85
CA ALA A 31 23.59 -12.60 28.40
C ALA A 31 24.37 -11.86 29.50
N ALA A 32 24.71 -10.59 29.26
CA ALA A 32 25.37 -9.74 30.26
C ALA A 32 24.51 -9.57 31.51
N THR A 33 23.20 -9.33 31.36
CA THR A 33 22.27 -9.23 32.50
C THR A 33 22.21 -10.52 33.31
N ARG A 34 22.12 -11.67 32.62
CA ARG A 34 22.08 -12.98 33.29
C ARG A 34 23.38 -13.30 34.05
N ALA A 35 24.50 -12.82 33.55
CA ALA A 35 25.82 -12.98 34.18
C ALA A 35 26.11 -11.95 35.27
N GLY A 36 25.18 -11.02 35.57
CA GLY A 36 25.38 -9.93 36.51
C GLY A 36 26.43 -8.91 36.06
N GLN A 37 26.71 -8.86 34.75
CA GLN A 37 27.67 -7.95 34.15
C GLN A 37 26.99 -6.66 33.67
N GLU A 38 27.78 -5.57 33.60
CA GLU A 38 27.27 -4.31 33.04
C GLU A 38 26.96 -4.47 31.54
N GLN A 39 25.84 -3.90 31.12
CA GLN A 39 25.41 -3.92 29.72
C GLN A 39 26.18 -2.91 28.88
N ASP A 40 26.61 -3.30 27.68
CA ASP A 40 27.19 -2.39 26.70
C ASP A 40 26.11 -1.42 26.15
N ALA A 41 26.22 -0.15 26.54
CA ALA A 41 25.34 0.92 26.10
C ALA A 41 25.33 1.11 24.57
N THR A 42 26.43 0.76 23.88
CA THR A 42 26.54 0.91 22.42
C THR A 42 25.63 -0.10 21.69
N LEU A 43 25.51 -1.31 22.20
CA LEU A 43 24.59 -2.33 21.68
C LEU A 43 23.13 -1.93 21.88
N SER A 44 22.81 -1.38 23.05
CA SER A 44 21.47 -0.87 23.35
C SER A 44 21.08 0.27 22.39
N LEU A 45 21.96 1.24 22.19
CA LEU A 45 21.75 2.35 21.25
C LEU A 45 21.61 1.86 19.81
N ARG A 46 22.42 0.90 19.37
CA ARG A 46 22.36 0.31 18.04
C ARG A 46 21.02 -0.38 17.80
N ALA A 47 20.57 -1.22 18.73
CA ALA A 47 19.30 -1.90 18.65
C ALA A 47 18.12 -0.90 18.61
N LYS A 48 18.16 0.12 19.49
CA LYS A 48 17.16 1.19 19.54
C LYS A 48 17.05 1.96 18.24
N GLN A 49 18.19 2.39 17.66
CA GLN A 49 18.19 3.12 16.37
C GLN A 49 17.58 2.30 15.24
N ARG A 50 17.92 1.01 15.12
CA ARG A 50 17.37 0.14 14.09
C ARG A 50 15.88 -0.13 14.29
N SER A 51 15.44 -0.25 15.54
CA SER A 51 14.02 -0.35 15.88
C SER A 51 13.25 0.92 15.50
N ILE A 52 13.83 2.10 15.72
CA ILE A 52 13.25 3.37 15.30
C ILE A 52 13.14 3.45 13.76
N HIS A 53 14.17 3.03 13.01
CA HIS A 53 14.10 2.98 11.55
C HIS A 53 12.95 2.08 11.07
N ASN A 54 12.82 0.88 11.63
CA ASN A 54 11.71 -0.02 11.30
C ASN A 54 10.35 0.61 11.64
N ASN A 55 10.28 1.34 12.74
CA ASN A 55 9.07 2.05 13.16
C ASN A 55 8.62 3.08 12.11
N TYR A 56 9.54 3.88 11.55
CA TYR A 56 9.22 4.83 10.48
C TYR A 56 8.71 4.16 9.20
N LEU A 57 9.24 2.97 8.89
CA LEU A 57 8.89 2.22 7.68
C LEU A 57 7.57 1.44 7.82
N THR A 58 7.02 1.33 9.03
CA THR A 58 5.83 0.50 9.30
C THR A 58 4.61 0.96 8.52
N PHE A 59 4.21 2.23 8.59
CA PHE A 59 3.02 2.72 7.88
C PHE A 59 3.20 2.73 6.37
N PRO A 60 4.34 3.19 5.81
CA PRO A 60 4.61 3.01 4.39
C PRO A 60 4.45 1.56 3.92
N LEU A 61 5.03 0.60 4.65
CA LEU A 61 4.93 -0.82 4.28
C LEU A 61 3.50 -1.34 4.36
N LEU A 62 2.79 -1.06 5.47
CA LEU A 62 1.40 -1.48 5.64
C LEU A 62 0.51 -0.93 4.52
N PHE A 63 0.69 0.35 4.15
CA PHE A 63 -0.05 0.92 3.03
C PHE A 63 0.22 0.16 1.73
N ILE A 64 1.47 -0.11 1.40
CA ILE A 64 1.82 -0.86 0.19
C ILE A 64 1.18 -2.26 0.20
N MET A 65 1.17 -2.93 1.36
CA MET A 65 0.54 -4.26 1.49
C MET A 65 -0.96 -4.26 1.21
N ILE A 66 -1.67 -3.22 1.67
CA ILE A 66 -3.13 -3.11 1.43
C ILE A 66 -3.47 -2.43 0.10
N SER A 67 -2.51 -1.79 -0.57
CA SER A 67 -2.74 -1.03 -1.81
C SER A 67 -3.34 -1.85 -2.94
N ASN A 68 -3.10 -3.17 -2.95
CA ASN A 68 -3.68 -4.10 -3.93
C ASN A 68 -5.22 -4.13 -3.90
N HIS A 69 -5.82 -3.73 -2.77
CA HIS A 69 -7.28 -3.61 -2.64
C HIS A 69 -7.83 -2.27 -3.16
N PHE A 70 -6.94 -1.36 -3.55
CA PHE A 70 -7.29 -0.01 -4.03
C PHE A 70 -6.66 0.28 -5.39
N PRO A 71 -7.22 -0.29 -6.50
CA PRO A 71 -6.66 -0.11 -7.84
C PRO A 71 -6.49 1.35 -8.26
N SER A 72 -7.32 2.26 -7.76
CA SER A 72 -7.23 3.70 -8.02
C SER A 72 -5.89 4.32 -7.58
N THR A 73 -5.18 3.71 -6.64
CA THR A 73 -3.90 4.22 -6.15
C THR A 73 -2.73 3.89 -7.08
N TYR A 74 -2.63 2.64 -7.53
CA TYR A 74 -1.51 2.19 -8.36
C TYR A 74 -1.81 2.23 -9.87
N GLY A 75 -3.09 2.24 -10.26
CA GLY A 75 -3.52 2.35 -11.65
C GLY A 75 -3.52 3.78 -12.21
N HIS A 76 -3.33 4.80 -11.38
CA HIS A 76 -3.30 6.20 -11.81
C HIS A 76 -1.96 6.56 -12.47
N HIS A 77 -1.96 7.45 -13.50
CA HIS A 77 -0.73 7.89 -14.16
C HIS A 77 0.25 8.63 -13.23
N LEU A 78 -0.25 9.22 -12.13
CA LEU A 78 0.54 9.84 -11.06
C LEU A 78 0.76 8.89 -9.86
N ASN A 79 0.73 7.58 -10.09
CA ASN A 79 0.86 6.59 -9.00
C ASN A 79 2.15 6.74 -8.20
N TRP A 80 3.24 7.17 -8.83
CA TRP A 80 4.51 7.47 -8.15
C TRP A 80 4.37 8.64 -7.15
N LEU A 81 3.57 9.65 -7.49
CA LEU A 81 3.30 10.79 -6.58
C LEU A 81 2.41 10.35 -5.41
N VAL A 82 1.40 9.53 -5.70
CA VAL A 82 0.55 8.90 -4.67
C VAL A 82 1.41 8.09 -3.71
N LEU A 83 2.31 7.25 -4.23
CA LEU A 83 3.22 6.46 -3.41
C LEU A 83 4.12 7.36 -2.56
N ALA A 84 4.75 8.37 -3.16
CA ALA A 84 5.63 9.30 -2.44
C ALA A 84 4.89 10.04 -1.31
N ALA A 85 3.68 10.55 -1.57
CA ALA A 85 2.87 11.24 -0.58
C ALA A 85 2.50 10.34 0.60
N LEU A 86 2.15 9.09 0.33
CA LEU A 86 1.81 8.11 1.37
C LEU A 86 3.03 7.65 2.17
N MET A 87 4.18 7.51 1.51
CA MET A 87 5.45 7.23 2.18
C MET A 87 5.84 8.35 3.16
N ILE A 88 5.81 9.59 2.68
CA ILE A 88 6.14 10.78 3.50
C ILE A 88 5.11 10.96 4.60
N GLY A 89 3.80 10.87 4.27
CA GLY A 89 2.72 10.98 5.23
C GLY A 89 2.80 9.93 6.33
N GLY A 90 2.99 8.67 5.97
CA GLY A 90 3.14 7.56 6.92
C GLY A 90 4.36 7.71 7.83
N ALA A 91 5.51 8.09 7.26
CA ALA A 91 6.71 8.37 8.03
C ALA A 91 6.51 9.60 8.94
N GLY A 92 5.82 10.64 8.47
CA GLY A 92 5.50 11.84 9.25
C GLY A 92 4.61 11.54 10.45
N VAL A 93 3.54 10.76 10.28
CA VAL A 93 2.69 10.31 11.41
C VAL A 93 3.55 9.58 12.45
N ARG A 94 4.41 8.67 12.01
CA ARG A 94 5.33 7.96 12.91
C ARG A 94 6.32 8.89 13.61
N HIS A 95 6.82 9.91 12.91
CA HIS A 95 7.68 10.91 13.54
C HIS A 95 7.01 11.56 14.73
N PHE A 96 5.82 12.11 14.55
CA PHE A 96 5.10 12.76 15.64
C PHE A 96 4.68 11.78 16.74
N MET A 97 4.36 10.54 16.41
CA MET A 97 4.14 9.49 17.42
C MET A 97 5.40 9.18 18.23
N ASN A 98 6.58 9.20 17.61
CA ASN A 98 7.85 8.94 18.29
C ASN A 98 8.26 10.08 19.22
N VAL A 99 7.97 11.33 18.84
CA VAL A 99 8.30 12.53 19.66
C VAL A 99 7.20 12.91 20.66
N ARG A 100 6.12 12.14 20.75
CA ARG A 100 4.96 12.44 21.62
C ARG A 100 5.32 12.61 23.10
N TYR A 101 6.38 11.97 23.56
CA TYR A 101 6.84 12.08 24.94
C TYR A 101 7.65 13.35 25.21
N ALA A 102 8.09 14.06 24.16
CA ALA A 102 8.80 15.33 24.28
C ALA A 102 7.87 16.53 24.51
N GLY A 103 6.56 16.37 24.28
CA GLY A 103 5.55 17.43 24.51
C GLY A 103 4.20 17.08 23.91
N LYS A 104 3.14 17.79 24.32
CA LYS A 104 1.77 17.55 23.83
C LYS A 104 1.51 18.10 22.41
N ALA A 105 2.41 18.92 21.87
CA ALA A 105 2.25 19.58 20.58
C ALA A 105 2.32 18.61 19.39
N TRP A 106 2.66 17.32 19.59
CA TRP A 106 2.77 16.32 18.53
C TRP A 106 1.42 15.95 17.88
N LEU A 107 0.32 16.10 18.62
CA LEU A 107 -0.98 15.59 18.19
C LEU A 107 -1.49 16.30 16.93
N PHE A 108 -1.45 17.63 16.89
CA PHE A 108 -1.93 18.41 15.75
C PHE A 108 -1.18 18.10 14.46
N PRO A 109 0.17 18.14 14.40
CA PRO A 109 0.88 17.77 13.18
C PRO A 109 0.71 16.28 12.83
N ALA A 110 0.57 15.38 13.81
CA ALA A 110 0.28 13.98 13.53
C ALA A 110 -1.09 13.80 12.87
N LEU A 111 -2.12 14.47 13.34
CA LEU A 111 -3.45 14.48 12.73
C LEU A 111 -3.43 15.14 11.35
N ALA A 112 -2.73 16.26 11.19
CA ALA A 112 -2.58 16.93 9.91
C ALA A 112 -1.93 16.00 8.86
N MET A 113 -0.90 15.25 9.23
CA MET A 113 -0.25 14.27 8.37
C MET A 113 -1.13 13.04 8.11
N ALA A 114 -1.88 12.58 9.12
CA ALA A 114 -2.78 11.44 8.97
C ALA A 114 -3.97 11.74 8.05
N VAL A 115 -4.46 12.96 8.06
CA VAL A 115 -5.57 13.41 7.20
C VAL A 115 -5.04 13.93 5.86
N GLY A 116 -4.05 14.80 5.86
CA GLY A 116 -3.51 15.43 4.65
C GLY A 116 -2.73 14.46 3.75
N GLY A 117 -2.04 13.49 4.33
CA GLY A 117 -1.32 12.47 3.59
C GLY A 117 -2.22 11.64 2.64
N PRO A 118 -3.35 11.10 3.12
CA PRO A 118 -4.33 10.42 2.25
C PRO A 118 -5.21 11.36 1.42
N ALA A 119 -5.51 12.57 1.92
CA ALA A 119 -6.42 13.51 1.24
C ALA A 119 -5.89 13.94 -0.14
N GLY A 120 -4.61 14.26 -0.25
CA GLY A 120 -3.99 14.62 -1.53
C GLY A 120 -4.16 13.52 -2.59
N PRO A 121 -3.72 12.28 -2.34
CA PRO A 121 -3.96 11.15 -3.22
C PRO A 121 -5.44 10.90 -3.54
N MET A 122 -6.34 11.02 -2.55
CA MET A 122 -7.79 10.89 -2.76
C MET A 122 -8.33 11.94 -3.73
N VAL A 123 -7.93 13.20 -3.58
CA VAL A 123 -8.32 14.27 -4.52
C VAL A 123 -7.78 13.98 -5.91
N VAL A 124 -6.49 13.65 -6.03
CA VAL A 124 -5.87 13.34 -7.32
C VAL A 124 -6.54 12.16 -8.02
N THR A 125 -6.91 11.12 -7.28
CA THR A 125 -7.56 9.93 -7.86
C THR A 125 -9.02 10.16 -8.23
N ARG A 126 -9.74 11.04 -7.52
CA ARG A 126 -11.15 11.41 -7.83
C ARG A 126 -11.30 12.32 -9.04
N ILE A 127 -10.32 13.18 -9.33
CA ILE A 127 -10.38 14.10 -10.48
C ILE A 127 -10.58 13.36 -11.81
N ARG A 128 -10.43 12.05 -11.84
CA ARG A 128 -10.58 11.22 -13.03
C ARG A 128 -11.67 10.13 -12.93
N GLU A 129 -12.58 10.23 -11.98
CA GLU A 129 -13.79 9.41 -12.05
C GLU A 129 -14.55 9.85 -13.32
N ALA A 130 -14.60 8.94 -14.30
CA ALA A 130 -15.47 9.15 -15.46
C ALA A 130 -16.89 9.42 -14.93
N PRO A 131 -17.61 10.39 -15.51
CA PRO A 131 -18.95 10.73 -15.05
C PRO A 131 -19.76 9.44 -14.91
N ALA A 132 -20.42 9.30 -13.75
CA ALA A 132 -21.31 8.18 -13.52
C ALA A 132 -22.35 8.18 -14.65
N VAL A 133 -22.31 7.14 -15.47
CA VAL A 133 -23.33 6.96 -16.50
C VAL A 133 -24.62 6.63 -15.76
N THR A 134 -25.51 7.60 -15.59
CA THR A 134 -26.87 7.34 -15.13
C THR A 134 -27.55 6.51 -16.20
N ILE A 135 -27.79 5.25 -15.87
CA ILE A 135 -28.49 4.33 -16.76
C ILE A 135 -29.98 4.48 -16.43
N GLU A 136 -30.69 5.23 -17.26
CA GLU A 136 -32.15 5.29 -17.22
C GLU A 136 -32.70 4.14 -18.07
N GLY A 137 -33.48 3.24 -17.46
CA GLY A 137 -34.15 2.13 -18.13
C GLY A 137 -33.57 0.73 -17.86
N GLU A 138 -34.21 -0.27 -18.47
CA GLU A 138 -33.78 -1.68 -18.34
C GLU A 138 -32.45 -1.92 -19.07
N VAL A 139 -31.45 -2.38 -18.33
CA VAL A 139 -30.12 -2.63 -18.90
C VAL A 139 -30.13 -4.00 -19.60
N GLY A 140 -30.33 -4.00 -20.89
CA GLY A 140 -30.15 -5.20 -21.71
C GLY A 140 -28.68 -5.68 -21.74
N PHE A 141 -28.48 -6.96 -22.02
CA PHE A 141 -27.14 -7.58 -22.08
C PHE A 141 -26.16 -6.82 -23.00
N ALA A 142 -26.64 -6.27 -24.12
CA ALA A 142 -25.81 -5.47 -25.04
C ALA A 142 -25.15 -4.29 -24.34
N ARG A 143 -25.92 -3.55 -23.52
CA ARG A 143 -25.37 -2.40 -22.77
C ARG A 143 -24.43 -2.81 -21.67
N ALA A 144 -24.73 -3.92 -20.96
CA ALA A 144 -23.82 -4.49 -19.97
C ALA A 144 -22.49 -4.92 -20.61
N SER A 145 -22.56 -5.54 -21.78
CA SER A 145 -21.38 -5.94 -22.55
C SER A 145 -20.51 -4.75 -22.96
N GLU A 146 -21.10 -3.66 -23.46
CA GLU A 146 -20.37 -2.41 -23.78
C GLU A 146 -19.62 -1.86 -22.56
N ILE A 147 -20.25 -1.84 -21.41
CA ILE A 147 -19.64 -1.35 -20.16
C ILE A 147 -18.47 -2.24 -19.76
N ILE A 148 -18.64 -3.56 -19.83
CA ILE A 148 -17.59 -4.54 -19.50
C ILE A 148 -16.41 -4.39 -20.48
N GLN A 149 -16.68 -4.25 -21.78
CA GLN A 149 -15.63 -4.01 -22.78
C GLN A 149 -14.89 -2.70 -22.50
N ALA A 150 -15.59 -1.63 -22.18
CA ALA A 150 -14.97 -0.32 -21.95
C ALA A 150 -14.19 -0.25 -20.61
N ARG A 151 -14.59 -1.00 -19.58
CA ARG A 151 -14.07 -0.86 -18.22
C ARG A 151 -13.22 -2.04 -17.73
N CYS A 152 -13.50 -3.24 -18.22
CA CYS A 152 -12.88 -4.45 -17.71
C CYS A 152 -11.92 -5.11 -18.72
N ALA A 153 -12.19 -4.99 -20.02
CA ALA A 153 -11.40 -5.66 -21.05
C ALA A 153 -9.97 -5.12 -21.17
N SER A 154 -9.70 -3.87 -20.75
CA SER A 154 -8.32 -3.36 -20.70
C SER A 154 -7.36 -4.25 -19.93
N CYS A 155 -7.84 -4.88 -18.85
CA CYS A 155 -7.07 -5.83 -18.02
C CYS A 155 -7.52 -7.29 -18.24
N HIS A 156 -8.82 -7.51 -18.54
CA HIS A 156 -9.45 -8.82 -18.64
C HIS A 156 -9.74 -9.22 -20.08
N SER A 157 -8.75 -9.13 -20.95
CA SER A 157 -8.77 -9.61 -22.35
C SER A 157 -7.59 -10.53 -22.59
N ALA A 158 -7.71 -11.43 -23.57
CA ALA A 158 -6.57 -12.21 -24.07
C ALA A 158 -5.52 -11.30 -24.74
N GLN A 159 -5.95 -10.13 -25.24
CA GLN A 159 -5.10 -9.09 -25.80
C GLN A 159 -5.25 -7.79 -24.97
N ASN A 160 -4.98 -7.90 -23.67
CA ASN A 160 -5.12 -6.75 -22.78
C ASN A 160 -4.17 -5.61 -23.19
N SER A 161 -4.61 -4.38 -22.95
CA SER A 161 -3.85 -3.16 -23.26
C SER A 161 -3.19 -2.53 -22.03
N ASP A 162 -3.41 -3.09 -20.85
CA ASP A 162 -2.85 -2.55 -19.62
C ASP A 162 -1.42 -3.10 -19.40
N PRO A 163 -0.39 -2.24 -19.42
CA PRO A 163 1.01 -2.68 -19.26
C PRO A 163 1.31 -3.23 -17.85
N GLN A 164 0.43 -3.03 -16.87
CA GLN A 164 0.61 -3.58 -15.52
C GLN A 164 0.15 -5.04 -15.41
N PHE A 165 -0.70 -5.47 -16.33
CA PHE A 165 -1.25 -6.82 -16.35
C PHE A 165 -0.95 -7.50 -17.68
N PRO A 166 0.29 -8.02 -17.90
CA PRO A 166 0.65 -8.69 -19.16
C PRO A 166 -0.18 -9.95 -19.43
N VAL A 167 -0.84 -10.49 -18.41
CA VAL A 167 -1.78 -11.61 -18.50
C VAL A 167 -3.05 -11.22 -17.73
N ALA A 168 -4.21 -11.61 -18.25
CA ALA A 168 -5.50 -11.32 -17.61
C ALA A 168 -5.53 -11.80 -16.15
N PRO A 169 -5.84 -10.94 -15.17
CA PRO A 169 -5.84 -11.28 -13.75
C PRO A 169 -6.77 -12.47 -13.46
N GLY A 170 -6.25 -13.47 -12.74
CA GLY A 170 -7.00 -14.70 -12.44
C GLY A 170 -7.37 -15.54 -13.66
N ASN A 171 -6.74 -15.30 -14.79
CA ASN A 171 -7.04 -15.93 -16.10
C ASN A 171 -8.52 -15.74 -16.52
N ILE A 172 -9.14 -14.62 -16.08
CA ILE A 172 -10.51 -14.26 -16.40
C ILE A 172 -10.49 -13.33 -17.62
N VAL A 173 -11.18 -13.71 -18.68
CA VAL A 173 -11.21 -13.01 -19.97
C VAL A 173 -12.67 -12.72 -20.34
N PHE A 174 -12.97 -11.48 -20.77
CA PHE A 174 -14.31 -11.00 -21.14
C PHE A 174 -14.45 -10.70 -22.64
N ASP A 175 -13.67 -11.37 -23.49
CA ASP A 175 -13.64 -11.07 -24.92
C ASP A 175 -14.90 -11.49 -25.67
N THR A 176 -15.71 -12.41 -25.11
CA THR A 176 -16.92 -12.90 -25.77
C THR A 176 -18.14 -12.85 -24.85
N PRO A 177 -19.36 -12.65 -25.39
CA PRO A 177 -20.60 -12.65 -24.64
C PRO A 177 -20.80 -13.89 -23.76
N GLU A 178 -20.41 -15.06 -24.23
CA GLU A 178 -20.55 -16.34 -23.51
C GLU A 178 -19.65 -16.35 -22.26
N ARG A 179 -18.44 -15.81 -22.36
CA ARG A 179 -17.52 -15.69 -21.23
C ARG A 179 -18.01 -14.69 -20.20
N ILE A 180 -18.59 -13.57 -20.65
CA ILE A 180 -19.23 -12.59 -19.77
C ILE A 180 -20.40 -13.25 -19.02
N GLY A 181 -21.28 -13.95 -19.75
CA GLY A 181 -22.43 -14.67 -19.18
C GLY A 181 -22.02 -15.74 -18.17
N ALA A 182 -20.99 -16.51 -18.45
CA ALA A 182 -20.46 -17.53 -17.53
C ALA A 182 -19.93 -16.93 -16.22
N MET A 183 -19.53 -15.66 -16.21
CA MET A 183 -19.03 -14.94 -15.03
C MET A 183 -20.04 -14.00 -14.40
N ALA A 184 -21.30 -13.96 -14.89
CA ALA A 184 -22.31 -12.99 -14.48
C ALA A 184 -22.53 -12.96 -12.95
N ALA A 185 -22.61 -14.11 -12.29
CA ALA A 185 -22.75 -14.19 -10.84
C ALA A 185 -21.57 -13.51 -10.12
N ARG A 186 -20.33 -13.80 -10.53
CA ARG A 186 -19.12 -13.23 -9.93
C ARG A 186 -18.96 -11.74 -10.23
N ILE A 187 -19.45 -11.25 -11.37
CA ILE A 187 -19.45 -9.83 -11.72
C ILE A 187 -20.43 -9.07 -10.84
N LYS A 188 -21.60 -9.63 -10.57
CA LYS A 188 -22.63 -9.02 -9.73
C LYS A 188 -22.20 -8.88 -8.27
N ASP A 189 -21.38 -9.81 -7.76
CA ASP A 189 -20.93 -9.86 -6.36
C ASP A 189 -19.71 -8.96 -6.08
N ARG A 190 -19.21 -8.20 -7.08
CA ARG A 190 -18.06 -7.30 -7.00
C ARG A 190 -18.46 -5.84 -7.12
#